data_08590cdf2430354ae1b86b54c93f6d44
#
_entry.id   08590cdf2430354ae1b86b54c93f6d44
#
_cell.length_a   1.000
_cell.length_b   1.000
_cell.length_c   1.000
_cell.angle_alpha   90.00
_cell.angle_beta   90.00
_cell.angle_gamma   90.00
#
_symmetry.space_group_name_H-M   'P 1'
#
loop_
_entity.id
_entity.type
_entity.pdbx_description
1 polymer ?
#
loop_
_entity_poly.entity_id
_entity_poly.type
_entity_poly.pdbx_seq_one_letter_code
_entity_poly.pdbx_strand_id
1 'polypeptide(L)'
;MLVIAVENVPPRLRGRLSLWLAEVRAGVYVGVYSAAIRARIWDDVRKLIGSGSAVMVWSAATDSGFDFETIGANRREPVDFDGLTLVRFLPPASEDRVPP
;
A
#
# COMPACT_ATOMS: atom_id res chain seq x y z
N MET A 1 -13.70 -1.34 -2.37
CA MET A 1 -13.07 -1.57 -1.07
C MET A 1 -11.61 -1.19 -1.11
N LEU A 2 -11.08 -0.71 -0.03
CA LEU A 2 -9.70 -0.25 0.10
C LEU A 2 -9.10 -0.89 1.34
N VAL A 3 -7.90 -1.44 1.20
CA VAL A 3 -7.13 -2.00 2.32
C VAL A 3 -5.76 -1.34 2.32
N ILE A 4 -5.31 -0.89 3.48
CA ILE A 4 -3.95 -0.38 3.65
C ILE A 4 -3.30 -1.17 4.79
N ALA A 5 -2.16 -1.77 4.53
CA ALA A 5 -1.37 -2.46 5.53
C ALA A 5 -0.04 -1.75 5.69
N VAL A 6 0.35 -1.49 6.93
CA VAL A 6 1.59 -0.77 7.24
C VAL A 6 2.44 -1.57 8.21
N GLU A 7 3.76 -1.38 8.11
CA GLU A 7 4.72 -1.97 9.02
C GLU A 7 5.76 -0.92 9.41
N ASN A 8 6.12 -0.92 10.68
CA ASN A 8 7.20 -0.08 11.21
C ASN A 8 6.98 1.39 10.89
N VAL A 9 5.75 1.86 11.05
CA VAL A 9 5.40 3.25 10.77
C VAL A 9 5.24 4.03 12.08
N PRO A 10 5.42 5.37 12.03
CA PRO A 10 5.25 6.18 13.23
C PRO A 10 3.81 6.17 13.73
N PRO A 11 3.60 6.31 15.05
CA PRO A 11 2.24 6.42 15.60
C PRO A 11 1.39 7.52 14.96
N ARG A 12 2.02 8.57 14.48
CA ARG A 12 1.35 9.66 13.81
C ARG A 12 0.62 9.20 12.57
N LEU A 13 1.24 8.31 11.77
CA LEU A 13 0.57 7.76 10.60
C LEU A 13 -0.58 6.84 11.01
N ARG A 14 -0.38 6.02 12.03
CA ARG A 14 -1.44 5.14 12.52
C ARG A 14 -2.66 5.94 12.95
N GLY A 15 -2.46 7.03 13.68
CA GLY A 15 -3.54 7.90 14.08
C GLY A 15 -4.23 8.55 12.90
N ARG A 16 -3.47 8.93 11.90
CA ARG A 16 -4.04 9.55 10.70
C ARG A 16 -4.93 8.58 9.93
N LEU A 17 -4.44 7.36 9.76
CA LEU A 17 -5.22 6.33 9.06
C LEU A 17 -6.52 5.99 9.81
N SER A 18 -6.49 6.00 11.13
CA SER A 18 -7.68 5.72 11.94
C SER A 18 -8.77 6.78 11.83
N LEU A 19 -8.45 7.96 11.31
CA LEU A 19 -9.48 8.97 11.04
C LEU A 19 -10.34 8.61 9.82
N TRP A 20 -9.79 7.86 8.90
CA TRP A 20 -10.46 7.51 7.64
C TRP A 20 -10.92 6.06 7.60
N LEU A 21 -10.18 5.16 8.23
CA LEU A 21 -10.30 3.73 8.02
C LEU A 21 -10.47 3.01 9.35
N ALA A 22 -11.05 1.82 9.29
CA ALA A 22 -11.17 0.95 10.45
C ALA A 22 -9.93 0.06 10.54
N GLU A 23 -9.27 0.07 11.68
CA GLU A 23 -8.14 -0.82 11.92
C GLU A 23 -8.70 -2.17 12.37
N VAL A 24 -8.71 -3.13 11.46
CA VAL A 24 -9.28 -4.46 11.72
C VAL A 24 -8.28 -5.40 12.35
N ARG A 25 -7.01 -5.06 12.27
CA ARG A 25 -5.92 -5.77 12.89
C ARG A 25 -4.77 -4.78 13.01
N ALA A 26 -3.82 -5.00 13.90
CA ALA A 26 -2.69 -4.09 14.04
C ALA A 26 -2.01 -3.86 12.68
N GLY A 27 -2.01 -2.62 12.24
CA GLY A 27 -1.40 -2.21 10.99
C GLY A 27 -2.23 -2.49 9.73
N VAL A 28 -3.44 -3.01 9.86
CA VAL A 28 -4.31 -3.31 8.70
C VAL A 28 -5.59 -2.49 8.78
N TYR A 29 -5.80 -1.62 7.80
CA TYR A 29 -6.88 -0.64 7.76
C TYR A 29 -7.76 -0.88 6.55
N VAL A 30 -9.06 -0.78 6.75
CA VAL A 30 -10.06 -1.09 5.71
C VAL A 30 -11.09 0.04 5.62
N GLY A 31 -11.52 0.35 4.43
CA GLY A 31 -12.58 1.32 4.20
C GLY A 31 -13.11 1.26 2.79
N VAL A 32 -14.06 2.15 2.50
CA VAL A 32 -14.64 2.29 1.17
C VAL A 32 -14.61 3.77 0.81
N TYR A 33 -13.84 4.12 -0.20
CA TYR A 33 -13.67 5.50 -0.62
C TYR A 33 -13.55 5.60 -2.13
N SER A 34 -13.82 6.80 -2.66
CA SER A 34 -13.60 7.09 -4.07
C SER A 34 -12.11 7.12 -4.41
N ALA A 35 -11.81 7.07 -5.69
CA ALA A 35 -10.42 7.17 -6.14
C ALA A 35 -9.75 8.47 -5.68
N ALA A 36 -10.50 9.57 -5.66
CA ALA A 36 -9.95 10.85 -5.23
C ALA A 36 -9.56 10.85 -3.74
N ILE A 37 -10.43 10.30 -2.90
CA ILE A 37 -10.15 10.20 -1.46
C ILE A 37 -9.03 9.20 -1.21
N ARG A 38 -9.03 8.08 -1.91
CA ARG A 38 -7.96 7.09 -1.81
C ARG A 38 -6.59 7.74 -2.11
N ALA A 39 -6.52 8.55 -3.14
CA ALA A 39 -5.28 9.24 -3.50
C ALA A 39 -4.81 10.18 -2.40
N ARG A 40 -5.74 10.87 -1.73
CA ARG A 40 -5.40 11.75 -0.60
C ARG A 40 -4.90 10.97 0.60
N ILE A 41 -5.53 9.84 0.90
CA ILE A 41 -5.08 8.99 1.99
C ILE A 41 -3.67 8.48 1.70
N TRP A 42 -3.41 8.04 0.48
CA TRP A 42 -2.10 7.55 0.09
C TRP A 42 -1.03 8.64 0.15
N ASP A 43 -1.39 9.87 -0.19
CA ASP A 43 -0.49 11.00 -0.07
C ASP A 43 -0.08 11.25 1.39
N ASP A 44 -1.01 11.13 2.32
CA ASP A 44 -0.71 11.22 3.76
C ASP A 44 0.23 10.08 4.18
N VAL A 45 0.00 8.89 3.69
CA VAL A 45 0.90 7.76 3.97
C VAL A 45 2.31 8.07 3.49
N ARG A 46 2.41 8.54 2.26
CA ARG A 46 3.70 8.88 1.64
C ARG A 46 4.46 9.92 2.47
N LYS A 47 3.75 10.90 3.00
CA LYS A 47 4.36 11.98 3.78
C LYS A 47 4.78 11.58 5.18
N LEU A 48 4.07 10.63 5.79
CA LEU A 48 4.25 10.30 7.20
C LEU A 48 4.91 8.96 7.47
N ILE A 49 5.24 8.20 6.41
CA ILE A 49 5.65 6.82 6.57
C ILE A 49 7.01 6.63 7.25
N GLY A 50 7.88 7.65 7.17
CA GLY A 50 9.21 7.51 7.75
C GLY A 50 10.00 6.39 7.10
N SER A 51 10.59 5.53 7.93
CA SER A 51 11.36 4.38 7.45
C SER A 51 10.53 3.10 7.31
N GLY A 52 9.22 3.21 7.51
CA GLY A 52 8.33 2.05 7.42
C GLY A 52 7.99 1.66 6.01
N SER A 53 7.06 0.74 5.90
CA SER A 53 6.54 0.29 4.60
C SER A 53 5.02 0.21 4.64
N ALA A 54 4.41 0.31 3.48
CA ALA A 54 2.96 0.25 3.34
C ALA A 54 2.57 -0.33 1.99
N VAL A 55 1.42 -0.98 1.98
CA VAL A 55 0.76 -1.40 0.75
C VAL A 55 -0.68 -0.95 0.78
N MET A 56 -1.18 -0.50 -0.34
CA MET A 56 -2.58 -0.12 -0.52
C MET A 56 -3.15 -0.97 -1.65
N VAL A 57 -4.27 -1.63 -1.37
CA VAL A 57 -4.96 -2.49 -2.33
C VAL A 57 -6.39 -1.99 -2.48
N TRP A 58 -6.89 -1.92 -3.69
CA TRP A 58 -8.26 -1.49 -3.94
C TRP A 58 -8.89 -2.28 -5.07
N SER A 59 -10.22 -2.32 -5.06
CA SER A 59 -10.98 -2.95 -6.12
C SER A 59 -10.80 -2.15 -7.41
N ALA A 60 -10.54 -2.84 -8.51
CA ALA A 60 -10.28 -2.20 -9.79
C ALA A 60 -10.87 -3.05 -10.91
N ALA A 61 -11.16 -2.39 -12.04
CA ALA A 61 -11.71 -3.06 -13.21
C ALA A 61 -10.59 -3.69 -14.03
N THR A 62 -9.94 -4.67 -13.45
CA THR A 62 -8.90 -5.48 -14.08
C THR A 62 -9.34 -6.93 -14.06
N ASP A 63 -8.64 -7.78 -14.79
CA ASP A 63 -8.99 -9.21 -14.81
C ASP A 63 -8.84 -9.84 -13.43
N SER A 64 -7.90 -9.38 -12.62
CA SER A 64 -7.75 -9.86 -11.25
C SER A 64 -8.73 -9.21 -10.27
N GLY A 65 -9.40 -8.11 -10.67
CA GLY A 65 -10.39 -7.44 -9.83
C GLY A 65 -9.82 -6.46 -8.82
N PHE A 66 -8.51 -6.27 -8.80
CA PHE A 66 -7.86 -5.35 -7.88
C PHE A 66 -6.60 -4.75 -8.47
N ASP A 67 -6.13 -3.69 -7.85
CA ASP A 67 -4.82 -3.11 -8.13
C ASP A 67 -4.19 -2.71 -6.79
N PHE A 68 -2.91 -2.38 -6.79
CA PHE A 68 -2.23 -2.01 -5.56
C PHE A 68 -1.01 -1.14 -5.81
N GLU A 69 -0.57 -0.45 -4.75
CA GLU A 69 0.67 0.31 -4.71
C GLU A 69 1.40 0.02 -3.42
N THR A 70 2.72 0.13 -3.46
CA THR A 70 3.56 -0.08 -2.29
C THR A 70 4.58 1.04 -2.15
N ILE A 71 4.98 1.34 -0.91
CA ILE A 71 6.10 2.23 -0.62
C ILE A 71 6.89 1.69 0.55
N GLY A 72 8.19 2.01 0.58
CA GLY A 72 9.07 1.60 1.65
C GLY A 72 9.89 0.38 1.32
N ALA A 73 10.50 -0.21 2.35
CA ALA A 73 11.27 -1.45 2.22
C ALA A 73 10.34 -2.60 1.81
N ASN A 74 10.87 -3.60 1.16
CA ASN A 74 10.10 -4.76 0.69
C ASN A 74 8.97 -4.41 -0.26
N ARG A 75 9.17 -3.36 -1.04
CA ARG A 75 8.18 -2.92 -2.02
C ARG A 75 7.90 -4.00 -3.06
N ARG A 76 6.63 -4.01 -3.49
CA ARG A 76 6.20 -4.76 -4.67
C ARG A 76 5.45 -3.82 -5.57
N GLU A 77 5.37 -4.11 -6.84
CA GLU A 77 4.58 -3.29 -7.74
C GLU A 77 3.65 -4.16 -8.57
N PRO A 78 2.48 -3.61 -8.94
CA PRO A 78 1.60 -4.32 -9.85
C PRO A 78 2.22 -4.31 -11.25
N VAL A 79 2.09 -5.43 -11.95
CA VAL A 79 2.53 -5.55 -13.33
C VAL A 79 1.37 -6.11 -14.13
N ASP A 80 0.97 -5.38 -15.16
CA ASP A 80 -0.09 -5.82 -16.05
C ASP A 80 0.51 -6.79 -17.07
N PHE A 81 -0.01 -8.01 -17.10
CA PHE A 81 0.43 -9.04 -18.03
C PHE A 81 -0.81 -9.72 -18.59
N ASP A 82 -1.11 -9.45 -19.85
CA ASP A 82 -2.31 -9.97 -20.52
C ASP A 82 -3.59 -9.72 -19.73
N GLY A 83 -3.73 -8.52 -19.17
CA GLY A 83 -4.91 -8.15 -18.40
C GLY A 83 -4.91 -8.64 -16.96
N LEU A 84 -3.93 -9.43 -16.55
CA LEU A 84 -3.79 -9.87 -15.17
C LEU A 84 -2.82 -8.99 -14.42
N THR A 85 -3.15 -8.70 -13.16
CA THR A 85 -2.23 -7.97 -12.28
C THR A 85 -1.33 -8.97 -11.58
N LEU A 86 -0.05 -8.91 -11.87
CA LEU A 86 0.96 -9.72 -11.23
C LEU A 86 1.77 -8.86 -10.27
N VAL A 87 2.43 -9.50 -9.32
CA VAL A 87 3.22 -8.82 -8.30
C VAL A 87 4.69 -8.96 -8.62
N ARG A 88 5.40 -7.83 -8.68
CA ARG A 88 6.84 -7.83 -8.84
C ARG A 88 7.50 -7.33 -7.57
N PHE A 89 8.43 -8.13 -7.04
CA PHE A 89 9.21 -7.74 -5.88
C PHE A 89 10.30 -6.77 -6.32
N LEU A 90 10.40 -5.64 -5.61
CA LEU A 90 11.42 -4.64 -5.84
C LEU A 90 12.41 -4.68 -4.67
N PRO A 91 13.72 -4.85 -4.94
CA PRO A 91 14.69 -4.83 -3.86
C PRO A 91 14.80 -3.42 -3.26
N PRO A 92 15.24 -3.32 -2.00
CA PRO A 92 15.50 -2.01 -1.39
C PRO A 92 16.51 -1.23 -2.22
N ALA A 93 16.36 0.09 -2.22
CA ALA A 93 17.19 0.96 -3.07
C ALA A 93 18.69 0.87 -2.75
N SER A 94 19.04 0.57 -1.51
CA SER A 94 20.44 0.47 -1.07
C SER A 94 21.01 -0.93 -1.20
N GLU A 95 20.30 -1.85 -1.82
CA GLU A 95 20.67 -3.24 -1.85
C GLU A 95 21.38 -3.60 -3.14
N ASP A 96 22.50 -4.27 -3.00
CA ASP A 96 23.20 -4.86 -4.12
C ASP A 96 23.09 -6.36 -4.17
N ARG A 97 22.26 -6.92 -3.35
CA ARG A 97 22.22 -8.36 -3.29
C ARG A 97 21.56 -8.96 -4.52
N VAL A 98 22.00 -10.14 -4.79
CA VAL A 98 21.38 -10.93 -5.84
C VAL A 98 20.02 -11.41 -5.38
N PRO A 99 18.98 -11.32 -6.21
CA PRO A 99 17.68 -11.87 -5.86
C PRO A 99 17.79 -13.36 -5.58
N PRO A 100 17.00 -13.85 -4.65
CA PRO A 100 16.99 -15.26 -4.35
C PRO A 100 16.49 -16.11 -5.51
#